data_33b691e244059de22107fe446242f098
#
_entry.id   33b691e244059de22107fe446242f098
#
_cell.length_a   1.000
_cell.length_b   1.000
_cell.length_c   1.000
_cell.angle_alpha   90.00
_cell.angle_beta   90.00
_cell.angle_gamma   90.00
#
_symmetry.space_group_name_H-M   'P 1'
#
loop_
_entity.id
_entity.type
_entity.pdbx_description
1 polymer ?
#
loop_
_entity_poly.entity_id
_entity_poly.type
_entity_poly.pdbx_seq_one_letter_code
_entity_poly.pdbx_strand_id
1 'polypeptide(L)'
;MTFSRRSFMKTAAATGALTALGRPVLAQGIRWDMADEYGEQALSGKASKYFLEQLNAKIGDALTITYQGGGALGYNSVDHFDAVQDGAVQAAVTLVTQLGGIDPFFNLSSLPFIASTPEEAMMLWQAAREEYAKIFEENGMVLLWAMPNPPSGINAPEPITSPEALEGLRIRTYDVNGTNTMMNAGAAPLQVAWSDLIPQLSTGGIDAVLTSADGAMQLSLWDYVSDFTELNYAMGLFMCHVNKDEFDALPEDVQTAIMEILPACDEYNWSIMVDSIQTAYDTMEENGMTITLDDDVPAEVFEFLQEAGTSVREDWVAQTGERGQAVLARFEELKSQAG
;
A
#
# COMPACT_ATOMS: atom_id res chain seq x y z
N MET A 1 -81.23 -13.87 -3.70
CA MET A 1 -81.23 -13.27 -2.38
C MET A 1 -79.97 -12.44 -2.22
N THR A 2 -80.15 -11.15 -2.40
CA THR A 2 -79.11 -10.13 -2.42
C THR A 2 -78.87 -9.63 -1.00
N PHE A 3 -77.69 -9.76 -0.45
CA PHE A 3 -77.32 -9.11 0.83
C PHE A 3 -76.61 -7.80 0.56
N SER A 4 -77.26 -6.71 1.02
CA SER A 4 -76.87 -5.32 0.90
C SER A 4 -75.69 -4.96 1.81
N ARG A 5 -74.72 -4.28 1.25
CA ARG A 5 -73.60 -3.62 1.94
C ARG A 5 -73.99 -2.25 2.48
N ARG A 6 -74.76 -2.15 3.57
CA ARG A 6 -74.96 -0.89 4.27
C ARG A 6 -75.56 -1.14 5.65
N SER A 7 -74.71 -1.37 6.66
CA SER A 7 -75.02 -1.07 8.07
C SER A 7 -73.88 -1.60 8.96
N PHE A 8 -72.85 -0.83 9.13
CA PHE A 8 -72.05 -0.85 10.37
C PHE A 8 -71.20 0.44 10.40
N MET A 9 -71.88 1.53 10.60
CA MET A 9 -71.27 2.73 11.15
C MET A 9 -72.09 3.14 12.36
N LYS A 10 -71.51 3.00 13.51
CA LYS A 10 -71.61 3.87 14.70
C LYS A 10 -71.23 3.11 15.98
N THR A 11 -70.32 3.73 16.65
CA THR A 11 -70.00 3.58 18.08
C THR A 11 -68.72 2.82 18.42
N ALA A 12 -67.61 3.57 18.59
CA ALA A 12 -66.87 3.67 19.85
C ALA A 12 -65.66 4.57 19.67
N ALA A 13 -65.80 5.84 20.05
CA ALA A 13 -64.67 6.68 20.41
C ALA A 13 -64.19 6.20 21.78
N ALA A 14 -63.07 5.47 21.81
CA ALA A 14 -62.32 5.17 23.03
C ALA A 14 -60.92 5.74 22.83
N THR A 15 -60.69 6.79 23.60
CA THR A 15 -59.42 7.50 23.79
C THR A 15 -58.36 6.51 24.28
N GLY A 16 -57.53 6.07 23.39
CA GLY A 16 -56.28 5.33 23.71
C GLY A 16 -55.11 6.20 23.34
N ALA A 17 -54.57 6.97 24.27
CA ALA A 17 -53.25 7.59 24.14
C ALA A 17 -52.24 6.46 24.11
N LEU A 18 -51.88 5.97 22.92
CA LEU A 18 -50.67 5.22 22.73
C LEU A 18 -49.49 6.17 22.92
N THR A 19 -48.93 6.16 24.12
CA THR A 19 -47.54 6.57 24.34
C THR A 19 -46.70 5.67 23.44
N ALA A 20 -46.31 6.17 22.28
CA ALA A 20 -45.24 5.63 21.48
C ALA A 20 -43.98 5.74 22.35
N LEU A 21 -43.72 4.69 23.12
CA LEU A 21 -42.39 4.39 23.63
C LEU A 21 -41.53 4.18 22.35
N GLY A 22 -40.89 5.27 21.91
CA GLY A 22 -39.84 5.18 20.90
C GLY A 22 -38.84 4.16 21.45
N ARG A 23 -38.88 2.95 20.90
CA ARG A 23 -37.73 2.06 21.00
C ARG A 23 -36.57 2.90 20.47
N PRO A 24 -35.45 3.00 21.21
CA PRO A 24 -34.25 3.53 20.60
C PRO A 24 -34.01 2.66 19.37
N VAL A 25 -34.09 3.27 18.21
CA VAL A 25 -33.45 2.69 17.02
C VAL A 25 -32.00 2.62 17.47
N LEU A 26 -31.53 1.41 17.79
CA LEU A 26 -30.12 1.16 17.89
C LEU A 26 -29.59 1.63 16.54
N ALA A 27 -28.93 2.78 16.54
CA ALA A 27 -28.22 3.24 15.37
C ALA A 27 -27.31 2.06 14.96
N GLN A 28 -27.63 1.41 13.84
CA GLN A 28 -26.70 0.43 13.29
C GLN A 28 -25.41 1.20 13.08
N GLY A 29 -24.34 0.77 13.77
CA GLY A 29 -23.04 1.38 13.63
C GLY A 29 -22.68 1.50 12.15
N ILE A 30 -21.98 2.56 11.79
CA ILE A 30 -21.51 2.80 10.41
C ILE A 30 -20.59 1.64 10.04
N ARG A 31 -20.69 1.15 8.82
CA ARG A 31 -19.90 0.02 8.33
C ARG A 31 -19.18 0.40 7.04
N TRP A 32 -17.87 0.13 7.02
CA TRP A 32 -17.03 0.31 5.86
C TRP A 32 -16.37 -1.01 5.50
N ASP A 33 -16.02 -1.17 4.23
CA ASP A 33 -15.07 -2.16 3.74
C ASP A 33 -13.74 -1.47 3.41
N MET A 34 -12.63 -2.13 3.77
CA MET A 34 -11.26 -1.69 3.47
C MET A 34 -10.62 -2.72 2.55
N ALA A 35 -10.43 -2.35 1.28
CA ALA A 35 -9.79 -3.21 0.28
C ALA A 35 -8.26 -3.23 0.45
N ASP A 36 -7.65 -4.40 0.26
CA ASP A 36 -6.20 -4.57 0.14
C ASP A 36 -5.92 -5.73 -0.84
N GLU A 37 -5.03 -5.52 -1.79
CA GLU A 37 -4.57 -6.56 -2.71
C GLU A 37 -3.77 -7.65 -1.97
N TYR A 38 -3.11 -7.27 -0.87
CA TYR A 38 -2.25 -8.13 -0.07
C TYR A 38 -3.01 -8.79 1.08
N GLY A 39 -2.49 -9.93 1.57
CA GLY A 39 -3.15 -10.71 2.62
C GLY A 39 -2.90 -10.18 4.04
N GLU A 40 -3.62 -10.72 5.02
CA GLU A 40 -3.52 -10.33 6.44
C GLU A 40 -2.10 -10.48 7.03
N GLN A 41 -1.28 -11.38 6.49
CA GLN A 41 0.09 -11.61 6.96
C GLN A 41 1.10 -10.62 6.36
N ALA A 42 0.73 -9.93 5.28
CA ALA A 42 1.52 -8.86 4.69
C ALA A 42 1.67 -7.69 5.67
N LEU A 43 2.70 -6.88 5.46
CA LEU A 43 2.92 -5.69 6.29
C LEU A 43 1.73 -4.72 6.23
N SER A 44 1.13 -4.52 5.04
CA SER A 44 -0.10 -3.74 4.87
C SER A 44 -1.28 -4.30 5.68
N GLY A 45 -1.43 -5.63 5.70
CA GLY A 45 -2.45 -6.31 6.50
C GLY A 45 -2.23 -6.18 8.00
N LYS A 46 -0.98 -6.30 8.47
CA LYS A 46 -0.61 -6.08 9.87
C LYS A 46 -0.84 -4.63 10.30
N ALA A 47 -0.46 -3.66 9.45
CA ALA A 47 -0.72 -2.24 9.66
C ALA A 47 -2.23 -1.95 9.76
N SER A 48 -3.02 -2.50 8.83
CA SER A 48 -4.49 -2.40 8.83
C SER A 48 -5.08 -2.96 10.12
N LYS A 49 -4.65 -4.14 10.54
CA LYS A 49 -5.11 -4.77 11.78
C LYS A 49 -4.81 -3.90 12.99
N TYR A 50 -3.60 -3.38 13.12
CA TYR A 50 -3.23 -2.47 14.21
C TYR A 50 -4.11 -1.21 14.21
N PHE A 51 -4.27 -0.56 13.05
CA PHE A 51 -5.16 0.60 12.92
C PHE A 51 -6.58 0.29 13.39
N LEU A 52 -7.16 -0.84 12.96
CA LEU A 52 -8.52 -1.24 13.33
C LEU A 52 -8.64 -1.57 14.83
N GLU A 53 -7.63 -2.17 15.44
CA GLU A 53 -7.58 -2.44 16.87
C GLU A 53 -7.53 -1.13 17.68
N GLN A 54 -6.69 -0.15 17.29
CA GLN A 54 -6.60 1.15 17.93
C GLN A 54 -7.91 1.92 17.79
N LEU A 55 -8.51 1.91 16.61
CA LEU A 55 -9.79 2.58 16.35
C LEU A 55 -10.91 1.98 17.20
N ASN A 56 -11.06 0.65 17.19
CA ASN A 56 -12.08 -0.05 17.98
C ASN A 56 -11.91 0.21 19.49
N ALA A 57 -10.69 0.22 20.00
CA ALA A 57 -10.41 0.54 21.39
C ALA A 57 -10.85 1.95 21.78
N LYS A 58 -10.86 2.89 20.82
CA LYS A 58 -11.17 4.29 21.05
C LYS A 58 -12.65 4.61 20.90
N ILE A 59 -13.33 4.04 19.89
CA ILE A 59 -14.72 4.40 19.54
C ILE A 59 -15.71 3.23 19.63
N GLY A 60 -15.26 1.99 19.93
CA GLY A 60 -16.11 0.80 19.95
C GLY A 60 -16.81 0.57 18.60
N ASP A 61 -18.11 0.27 18.66
CA ASP A 61 -18.91 -0.09 17.47
C ASP A 61 -19.48 1.13 16.72
N ALA A 62 -19.03 2.37 17.00
CA ALA A 62 -19.52 3.57 16.32
C ALA A 62 -19.20 3.53 14.81
N LEU A 63 -18.01 3.01 14.48
CA LEU A 63 -17.59 2.67 13.11
C LEU A 63 -16.97 1.27 13.11
N THR A 64 -17.46 0.39 12.27
CA THR A 64 -16.89 -0.93 12.02
C THR A 64 -16.30 -0.98 10.63
N ILE A 65 -15.00 -1.20 10.51
CA ILE A 65 -14.33 -1.38 9.22
C ILE A 65 -13.96 -2.86 9.07
N THR A 66 -14.41 -3.49 7.98
CA THR A 66 -14.06 -4.87 7.63
C THR A 66 -12.86 -4.86 6.69
N TYR A 67 -11.74 -5.44 7.14
CA TYR A 67 -10.57 -5.63 6.27
C TYR A 67 -10.84 -6.73 5.26
N GLN A 68 -10.65 -6.42 3.99
CA GLN A 68 -10.89 -7.29 2.83
C GLN A 68 -9.56 -7.49 2.07
N GLY A 69 -8.64 -8.23 2.72
CA GLY A 69 -7.31 -8.50 2.18
C GLY A 69 -7.27 -9.61 1.14
N GLY A 70 -6.12 -9.71 0.44
CA GLY A 70 -5.87 -10.72 -0.58
C GLY A 70 -6.70 -10.53 -1.84
N GLY A 71 -7.08 -9.30 -2.17
CA GLY A 71 -7.91 -9.00 -3.33
C GLY A 71 -9.34 -9.55 -3.23
N ALA A 72 -9.86 -9.78 -2.01
CA ALA A 72 -11.15 -10.42 -1.78
C ALA A 72 -12.34 -9.70 -2.45
N LEU A 73 -12.23 -8.38 -2.67
CA LEU A 73 -13.23 -7.59 -3.38
C LEU A 73 -13.02 -7.54 -4.90
N GLY A 74 -11.95 -8.21 -5.40
CA GLY A 74 -11.62 -8.26 -6.83
C GLY A 74 -10.88 -7.02 -7.36
N TYR A 75 -10.39 -6.16 -6.48
CA TYR A 75 -9.57 -4.99 -6.80
C TYR A 75 -8.09 -5.27 -6.56
N ASN A 76 -7.23 -4.84 -7.49
CA ASN A 76 -5.79 -4.73 -7.31
C ASN A 76 -5.44 -3.28 -6.90
N SER A 77 -4.19 -3.04 -6.51
CA SER A 77 -3.75 -1.70 -6.09
C SER A 77 -4.03 -0.61 -7.14
N VAL A 78 -3.92 -0.93 -8.42
CA VAL A 78 -4.22 0.01 -9.51
C VAL A 78 -5.70 0.42 -9.58
N ASP A 79 -6.61 -0.41 -9.08
CA ASP A 79 -8.07 -0.18 -9.12
C ASP A 79 -8.55 0.56 -7.86
N HIS A 80 -7.78 0.54 -6.76
CA HIS A 80 -8.20 1.05 -5.47
C HIS A 80 -8.53 2.55 -5.48
N PHE A 81 -7.75 3.32 -6.27
CA PHE A 81 -7.93 4.77 -6.32
C PHE A 81 -9.32 5.14 -6.84
N ASP A 82 -9.69 4.60 -8.00
CA ASP A 82 -11.01 4.84 -8.60
C ASP A 82 -12.12 4.23 -7.74
N ALA A 83 -11.91 3.01 -7.19
CA ALA A 83 -12.91 2.34 -6.37
C ALA A 83 -13.26 3.13 -5.08
N VAL A 84 -12.26 3.76 -4.45
CA VAL A 84 -12.49 4.62 -3.26
C VAL A 84 -13.05 5.97 -3.69
N GLN A 85 -12.53 6.59 -4.75
CA GLN A 85 -13.03 7.87 -5.27
C GLN A 85 -14.52 7.79 -5.61
N ASP A 86 -14.93 6.73 -6.28
CA ASP A 86 -16.32 6.50 -6.71
C ASP A 86 -17.23 5.98 -5.57
N GLY A 87 -16.68 5.71 -4.38
CA GLY A 87 -17.42 5.19 -3.22
C GLY A 87 -17.83 3.71 -3.37
N ALA A 88 -17.23 2.97 -4.31
CA ALA A 88 -17.47 1.53 -4.46
C ALA A 88 -16.97 0.74 -3.23
N VAL A 89 -15.89 1.22 -2.61
CA VAL A 89 -15.41 0.84 -1.28
C VAL A 89 -15.11 2.10 -0.48
N GLN A 90 -15.24 2.07 0.85
CA GLN A 90 -15.05 3.25 1.68
C GLN A 90 -13.57 3.54 1.95
N ALA A 91 -12.74 2.50 1.99
CA ALA A 91 -11.33 2.59 2.28
C ALA A 91 -10.51 1.60 1.44
N ALA A 92 -9.24 1.92 1.21
CA ALA A 92 -8.29 0.96 0.66
C ALA A 92 -6.88 1.19 1.21
N VAL A 93 -6.08 0.11 1.18
CA VAL A 93 -4.63 0.14 1.39
C VAL A 93 -3.97 -0.19 0.07
N THR A 94 -3.23 0.77 -0.48
CA THR A 94 -2.78 0.74 -1.86
C THR A 94 -1.27 0.88 -1.94
N LEU A 95 -0.59 0.03 -2.71
CA LEU A 95 0.79 0.26 -3.11
C LEU A 95 0.81 1.42 -4.11
N VAL A 96 1.06 2.64 -3.60
CA VAL A 96 0.84 3.87 -4.38
C VAL A 96 1.78 4.05 -5.55
N THR A 97 2.93 3.37 -5.58
CA THR A 97 3.87 3.42 -6.70
C THR A 97 3.27 2.88 -8.02
N GLN A 98 2.15 2.18 -7.94
CA GLN A 98 1.38 1.72 -9.10
C GLN A 98 0.42 2.79 -9.65
N LEU A 99 0.23 3.91 -8.94
CA LEU A 99 -0.68 4.98 -9.30
C LEU A 99 -0.02 6.12 -10.10
N GLY A 100 1.20 5.92 -10.58
CA GLY A 100 1.94 6.93 -11.35
C GLY A 100 1.24 7.43 -12.62
N GLY A 101 0.29 6.66 -13.15
CA GLY A 101 -0.57 7.07 -14.27
C GLY A 101 -1.64 8.10 -13.89
N ILE A 102 -2.01 8.17 -12.59
CA ILE A 102 -2.95 9.16 -12.05
C ILE A 102 -2.19 10.45 -11.75
N ASP A 103 -1.12 10.33 -10.96
CA ASP A 103 -0.21 11.43 -10.69
C ASP A 103 1.24 10.90 -10.58
N PRO A 104 2.19 11.43 -11.38
CA PRO A 104 3.58 10.98 -11.33
C PRO A 104 4.23 11.07 -9.94
N PHE A 105 3.70 11.89 -9.04
CA PHE A 105 4.19 12.04 -7.67
C PHE A 105 4.10 10.73 -6.87
N PHE A 106 3.14 9.87 -7.17
CA PHE A 106 3.02 8.55 -6.54
C PHE A 106 4.24 7.65 -6.76
N ASN A 107 5.03 7.89 -7.78
CA ASN A 107 6.25 7.15 -8.06
C ASN A 107 7.45 7.55 -7.19
N LEU A 108 7.34 8.59 -6.35
CA LEU A 108 8.47 9.12 -5.55
C LEU A 108 9.16 8.03 -4.72
N SER A 109 8.41 7.23 -3.97
CA SER A 109 8.98 6.25 -3.03
C SER A 109 9.62 5.03 -3.73
N SER A 110 9.41 4.86 -5.04
CA SER A 110 10.07 3.82 -5.85
C SER A 110 11.11 4.38 -6.82
N LEU A 111 11.47 5.65 -6.71
CA LEU A 111 12.59 6.19 -7.49
C LEU A 111 13.86 5.39 -7.16
N PRO A 112 14.62 4.97 -8.18
CA PRO A 112 15.81 4.15 -7.97
C PRO A 112 16.80 4.80 -6.99
N PHE A 113 17.10 4.10 -5.90
CA PHE A 113 18.08 4.51 -4.88
C PHE A 113 17.83 5.90 -4.27
N ILE A 114 16.57 6.33 -4.19
CA ILE A 114 16.22 7.63 -3.58
C ILE A 114 16.36 7.57 -2.06
N ALA A 115 15.96 6.45 -1.46
CA ALA A 115 16.10 6.14 -0.05
C ALA A 115 16.53 4.67 0.07
N SER A 116 17.71 4.43 0.62
CA SER A 116 18.33 3.11 0.70
C SER A 116 18.27 2.50 2.10
N THR A 117 17.85 3.28 3.10
CA THR A 117 17.68 2.84 4.49
C THR A 117 16.28 3.18 5.03
N PRO A 118 15.81 2.46 6.06
CA PRO A 118 14.55 2.78 6.74
C PRO A 118 14.48 4.23 7.25
N GLU A 119 15.59 4.77 7.74
CA GLU A 119 15.69 6.15 8.22
C GLU A 119 15.51 7.15 7.08
N GLU A 120 16.15 6.91 5.93
CA GLU A 120 15.98 7.74 4.73
C GLU A 120 14.55 7.66 4.19
N ALA A 121 13.95 6.46 4.18
CA ALA A 121 12.55 6.29 3.77
C ALA A 121 11.58 7.05 4.68
N MET A 122 11.84 7.09 6.01
CA MET A 122 11.07 7.90 6.95
C MET A 122 11.22 9.40 6.64
N MET A 123 12.44 9.87 6.38
CA MET A 123 12.69 11.28 6.03
C MET A 123 12.00 11.65 4.72
N LEU A 124 12.03 10.76 3.72
CA LEU A 124 11.34 10.94 2.45
C LEU A 124 9.82 11.04 2.65
N TRP A 125 9.24 10.15 3.47
CA TRP A 125 7.84 10.22 3.86
C TRP A 125 7.50 11.54 4.55
N GLN A 126 8.30 11.97 5.51
CA GLN A 126 8.10 13.25 6.22
C GLN A 126 8.17 14.46 5.27
N ALA A 127 9.05 14.42 4.26
CA ALA A 127 9.15 15.47 3.27
C ALA A 127 7.94 15.49 2.31
N ALA A 128 7.35 14.35 2.01
CA ALA A 128 6.37 14.16 0.95
C ALA A 128 4.90 14.07 1.44
N ARG A 129 4.67 13.80 2.73
CA ARG A 129 3.34 13.48 3.28
C ARG A 129 2.27 14.52 2.93
N GLU A 130 2.61 15.81 3.04
CA GLU A 130 1.66 16.89 2.74
C GLU A 130 1.24 16.90 1.27
N GLU A 131 2.18 16.65 0.37
CA GLU A 131 1.88 16.59 -1.07
C GLU A 131 1.04 15.35 -1.41
N TYR A 132 1.32 14.19 -0.84
CA TYR A 132 0.45 13.01 -0.98
C TYR A 132 -0.96 13.29 -0.45
N ALA A 133 -1.08 13.87 0.75
CA ALA A 133 -2.38 14.20 1.33
C ALA A 133 -3.18 15.14 0.43
N LYS A 134 -2.53 16.14 -0.17
CA LYS A 134 -3.12 17.08 -1.11
C LYS A 134 -3.62 16.38 -2.38
N ILE A 135 -2.85 15.45 -2.96
CA ILE A 135 -3.26 14.69 -4.14
C ILE A 135 -4.53 13.87 -3.83
N PHE A 136 -4.57 13.19 -2.67
CA PHE A 136 -5.76 12.46 -2.25
C PHE A 136 -6.96 13.39 -2.02
N GLU A 137 -6.76 14.54 -1.37
CA GLU A 137 -7.83 15.51 -1.12
C GLU A 137 -8.40 16.11 -2.42
N GLU A 138 -7.56 16.47 -3.38
CA GLU A 138 -7.96 16.98 -4.70
C GLU A 138 -8.79 15.94 -5.49
N ASN A 139 -8.66 14.66 -5.14
CA ASN A 139 -9.41 13.54 -5.73
C ASN A 139 -10.52 13.00 -4.80
N GLY A 140 -10.99 13.80 -3.84
CA GLY A 140 -12.12 13.44 -2.99
C GLY A 140 -11.83 12.32 -1.98
N MET A 141 -10.59 12.21 -1.52
CA MET A 141 -10.16 11.20 -0.55
C MET A 141 -9.39 11.83 0.61
N VAL A 142 -9.27 11.11 1.71
CA VAL A 142 -8.46 11.47 2.88
C VAL A 142 -7.37 10.43 3.07
N LEU A 143 -6.10 10.86 3.06
CA LEU A 143 -4.96 10.03 3.41
C LEU A 143 -4.92 9.82 4.93
N LEU A 144 -4.87 8.58 5.39
CA LEU A 144 -4.79 8.26 6.81
C LEU A 144 -3.34 8.00 7.24
N TRP A 145 -2.76 6.89 6.85
CA TRP A 145 -1.44 6.45 7.27
C TRP A 145 -0.66 5.83 6.10
N ALA A 146 0.65 5.71 6.28
CA ALA A 146 1.51 5.01 5.35
C ALA A 146 2.21 3.82 6.02
N MET A 147 2.54 2.81 5.21
CA MET A 147 3.31 1.63 5.57
C MET A 147 4.44 1.45 4.54
N PRO A 148 5.71 1.57 4.93
CA PRO A 148 6.81 1.32 4.01
C PRO A 148 6.97 -0.19 3.76
N ASN A 149 7.34 -0.54 2.52
CA ASN A 149 7.91 -1.87 2.25
C ASN A 149 9.38 -1.90 2.68
N PRO A 150 9.91 -3.05 3.08
CA PRO A 150 11.35 -3.24 3.16
C PRO A 150 12.04 -2.96 1.83
N PRO A 151 13.35 -2.66 1.83
CA PRO A 151 14.08 -2.41 0.60
C PRO A 151 13.94 -3.53 -0.42
N SER A 152 13.76 -3.17 -1.69
CA SER A 152 13.66 -4.14 -2.77
C SER A 152 15.03 -4.64 -3.20
N GLY A 153 15.12 -5.95 -3.44
CA GLY A 153 16.23 -6.65 -4.08
C GLY A 153 15.74 -7.50 -5.25
N ILE A 154 16.61 -8.27 -5.83
CA ILE A 154 16.31 -9.18 -6.94
C ILE A 154 16.33 -10.62 -6.45
N ASN A 155 15.21 -11.31 -6.63
CA ASN A 155 15.07 -12.75 -6.47
C ASN A 155 15.28 -13.42 -7.83
N ALA A 156 16.27 -14.31 -7.97
CA ALA A 156 16.66 -14.89 -9.24
C ALA A 156 17.19 -16.33 -9.06
N PRO A 157 17.37 -17.12 -10.15
CA PRO A 157 18.02 -18.43 -10.08
C PRO A 157 19.50 -18.39 -9.69
N GLU A 158 20.16 -17.26 -9.89
CA GLU A 158 21.57 -17.02 -9.53
C GLU A 158 21.71 -15.59 -8.97
N PRO A 159 22.72 -15.32 -8.10
CA PRO A 159 22.90 -14.01 -7.51
C PRO A 159 23.33 -12.97 -8.58
N ILE A 160 22.90 -11.74 -8.39
CA ILE A 160 23.29 -10.62 -9.28
C ILE A 160 24.63 -10.06 -8.80
N THR A 161 25.71 -10.58 -9.33
CA THR A 161 27.09 -10.22 -8.94
C THR A 161 27.87 -9.48 -10.03
N SER A 162 27.25 -9.22 -11.18
CA SER A 162 27.82 -8.38 -12.23
C SER A 162 26.71 -7.71 -13.04
N PRO A 163 26.99 -6.61 -13.77
CA PRO A 163 26.03 -6.01 -14.71
C PRO A 163 25.52 -6.99 -15.77
N GLU A 164 26.35 -7.91 -16.25
CA GLU A 164 25.99 -8.89 -17.27
C GLU A 164 24.92 -9.88 -16.79
N ALA A 165 24.80 -10.11 -15.48
CA ALA A 165 23.76 -10.97 -14.93
C ALA A 165 22.34 -10.42 -15.18
N LEU A 166 22.21 -9.14 -15.50
CA LEU A 166 20.94 -8.49 -15.85
C LEU A 166 20.61 -8.60 -17.35
N GLU A 167 21.58 -8.87 -18.23
CA GLU A 167 21.38 -8.84 -19.67
C GLU A 167 20.35 -9.89 -20.12
N GLY A 168 19.21 -9.41 -20.64
CA GLY A 168 18.12 -10.26 -21.11
C GLY A 168 17.34 -10.99 -20.00
N LEU A 169 17.63 -10.75 -18.71
CA LEU A 169 16.92 -11.35 -17.58
C LEU A 169 15.44 -10.98 -17.63
N ARG A 170 14.56 -11.97 -17.77
CA ARG A 170 13.10 -11.77 -17.72
C ARG A 170 12.68 -11.54 -16.28
N ILE A 171 12.58 -10.28 -15.90
CA ILE A 171 12.33 -9.88 -14.51
C ILE A 171 10.96 -9.24 -14.33
N ARG A 172 10.21 -9.70 -13.32
CA ARG A 172 9.00 -9.03 -12.89
C ARG A 172 9.34 -7.75 -12.14
N THR A 173 8.66 -6.68 -12.48
CA THR A 173 8.65 -5.42 -11.74
C THR A 173 7.24 -5.09 -11.25
N TYR A 174 7.12 -4.27 -10.21
CA TYR A 174 5.84 -3.91 -9.60
C TYR A 174 5.29 -2.55 -10.09
N ASP A 175 6.15 -1.71 -10.69
CA ASP A 175 5.79 -0.38 -11.16
C ASP A 175 6.63 0.07 -12.37
N VAL A 176 6.32 1.28 -12.85
CA VAL A 176 6.97 1.85 -14.03
C VAL A 176 8.45 2.22 -13.78
N ASN A 177 8.81 2.65 -12.56
CA ASN A 177 10.19 2.99 -12.24
C ASN A 177 11.11 1.76 -12.30
N GLY A 178 10.67 0.66 -11.66
CA GLY A 178 11.38 -0.61 -11.74
C GLY A 178 11.47 -1.12 -13.17
N THR A 179 10.38 -1.01 -13.95
CA THR A 179 10.36 -1.41 -15.36
C THR A 179 11.38 -0.63 -16.18
N ASN A 180 11.38 0.69 -16.08
CA ASN A 180 12.30 1.53 -16.84
C ASN A 180 13.76 1.34 -16.41
N THR A 181 14.02 1.24 -15.10
CA THR A 181 15.39 0.99 -14.60
C THR A 181 15.93 -0.36 -15.07
N MET A 182 15.16 -1.43 -14.95
CA MET A 182 15.60 -2.77 -15.41
C MET A 182 15.76 -2.82 -16.92
N MET A 183 14.91 -2.14 -17.69
CA MET A 183 15.07 -2.01 -19.14
C MET A 183 16.35 -1.25 -19.50
N ASN A 184 16.66 -0.16 -18.83
CA ASN A 184 17.91 0.59 -19.04
C ASN A 184 19.14 -0.24 -18.65
N ALA A 185 19.00 -1.14 -17.68
CA ALA A 185 20.05 -2.10 -17.30
C ALA A 185 20.16 -3.31 -18.24
N GLY A 186 19.45 -3.33 -19.37
CA GLY A 186 19.53 -4.41 -20.37
C GLY A 186 18.71 -5.66 -20.05
N ALA A 187 17.92 -5.66 -18.97
CA ALA A 187 17.00 -6.74 -18.65
C ALA A 187 15.76 -6.71 -19.56
N ALA A 188 14.95 -7.76 -19.49
CA ALA A 188 13.64 -7.87 -20.15
C ALA A 188 12.52 -7.81 -19.11
N PRO A 189 12.19 -6.60 -18.60
CA PRO A 189 11.21 -6.45 -17.53
C PRO A 189 9.78 -6.66 -18.03
N LEU A 190 8.94 -7.19 -17.12
CA LEU A 190 7.51 -7.31 -17.28
C LEU A 190 6.83 -6.78 -16.01
N GLN A 191 6.01 -5.73 -16.13
CA GLN A 191 5.21 -5.26 -15.02
C GLN A 191 4.01 -6.20 -14.82
N VAL A 192 3.94 -6.84 -13.64
CA VAL A 192 2.93 -7.86 -13.33
C VAL A 192 2.34 -7.57 -11.96
N ALA A 193 1.00 -7.64 -11.85
CA ALA A 193 0.28 -7.53 -10.60
C ALA A 193 0.72 -8.61 -9.60
N TRP A 194 0.55 -8.34 -8.30
CA TRP A 194 0.95 -9.26 -7.24
C TRP A 194 0.29 -10.63 -7.37
N SER A 195 -1.01 -10.66 -7.67
CA SER A 195 -1.79 -11.89 -7.85
C SER A 195 -1.33 -12.77 -9.02
N ASP A 196 -0.70 -12.18 -10.05
CA ASP A 196 -0.27 -12.87 -11.26
C ASP A 196 1.20 -13.33 -11.22
N LEU A 197 1.96 -12.96 -10.16
CA LEU A 197 3.39 -13.22 -10.08
C LEU A 197 3.70 -14.72 -10.10
N ILE A 198 3.09 -15.50 -9.22
CA ILE A 198 3.32 -16.95 -9.14
C ILE A 198 2.90 -17.68 -10.42
N PRO A 199 1.73 -17.41 -11.05
CA PRO A 199 1.42 -17.92 -12.37
C PRO A 199 2.50 -17.65 -13.44
N GLN A 200 3.07 -16.45 -13.46
CA GLN A 200 4.13 -16.09 -14.43
C GLN A 200 5.44 -16.85 -14.16
N LEU A 201 5.88 -16.97 -12.89
CA LEU A 201 7.04 -17.81 -12.52
C LEU A 201 6.83 -19.27 -12.90
N SER A 202 5.66 -19.84 -12.53
CA SER A 202 5.34 -21.26 -12.76
C SER A 202 5.33 -21.64 -14.24
N THR A 203 4.92 -20.71 -15.11
CA THR A 203 4.86 -20.94 -16.57
C THR A 203 6.12 -20.53 -17.30
N GLY A 204 7.11 -19.98 -16.59
CA GLY A 204 8.35 -19.48 -17.19
C GLY A 204 8.13 -18.21 -18.02
N GLY A 205 7.11 -17.40 -17.71
CA GLY A 205 6.92 -16.08 -18.31
C GLY A 205 7.95 -15.07 -17.81
N ILE A 206 8.43 -15.25 -16.57
CA ILE A 206 9.52 -14.53 -15.93
C ILE A 206 10.49 -15.51 -15.26
N ASP A 207 11.75 -15.09 -15.06
CA ASP A 207 12.79 -15.87 -14.39
C ASP A 207 13.17 -15.27 -13.03
N ALA A 208 12.95 -13.98 -12.85
CA ALA A 208 13.36 -13.22 -11.68
C ALA A 208 12.28 -12.24 -11.21
N VAL A 209 12.41 -11.75 -9.97
CA VAL A 209 11.44 -10.85 -9.35
C VAL A 209 12.15 -9.74 -8.61
N LEU A 210 11.87 -8.48 -9.00
CA LEU A 210 12.20 -7.30 -8.20
C LEU A 210 11.12 -7.17 -7.11
N THR A 211 11.50 -7.43 -5.86
CA THR A 211 10.65 -7.27 -4.67
C THR A 211 11.48 -7.29 -3.40
N SER A 212 10.91 -6.98 -2.24
CA SER A 212 11.58 -7.10 -0.96
C SER A 212 11.69 -8.56 -0.48
N ALA A 213 12.55 -8.83 0.50
CA ALA A 213 12.64 -10.12 1.15
C ALA A 213 11.31 -10.53 1.82
N ASP A 214 10.58 -9.59 2.45
CA ASP A 214 9.24 -9.86 3.00
C ASP A 214 8.26 -10.31 1.92
N GLY A 215 8.28 -9.67 0.75
CA GLY A 215 7.47 -10.10 -0.39
C GLY A 215 7.86 -11.48 -0.91
N ALA A 216 9.16 -11.78 -0.97
CA ALA A 216 9.64 -13.10 -1.34
C ALA A 216 9.19 -14.18 -0.35
N MET A 217 9.30 -13.90 0.94
CA MET A 217 8.83 -14.78 2.02
C MET A 217 7.33 -15.06 1.90
N GLN A 218 6.50 -14.03 1.70
CA GLN A 218 5.05 -14.19 1.62
C GLN A 218 4.58 -15.06 0.46
N LEU A 219 5.28 -15.02 -0.67
CA LEU A 219 4.99 -15.84 -1.86
C LEU A 219 5.76 -17.14 -1.91
N SER A 220 6.60 -17.45 -0.90
CA SER A 220 7.46 -18.63 -0.89
C SER A 220 8.29 -18.74 -2.16
N LEU A 221 8.97 -17.64 -2.54
CA LEU A 221 9.72 -17.58 -3.81
C LEU A 221 10.84 -18.62 -3.89
N TRP A 222 11.29 -19.19 -2.76
CA TRP A 222 12.21 -20.33 -2.71
C TRP A 222 11.74 -21.58 -3.48
N ASP A 223 10.44 -21.70 -3.76
CA ASP A 223 9.90 -22.79 -4.59
C ASP A 223 10.20 -22.58 -6.09
N TYR A 224 10.67 -21.39 -6.50
CA TYR A 224 10.84 -20.99 -7.88
C TYR A 224 12.24 -20.47 -8.22
N VAL A 225 12.90 -19.80 -7.27
CA VAL A 225 14.24 -19.20 -7.44
C VAL A 225 15.10 -19.49 -6.21
N SER A 226 16.42 -19.48 -6.35
CA SER A 226 17.36 -19.95 -5.32
C SER A 226 18.09 -18.81 -4.59
N ASP A 227 18.10 -17.60 -5.15
CA ASP A 227 18.93 -16.52 -4.65
C ASP A 227 18.15 -15.22 -4.47
N PHE A 228 18.47 -14.48 -3.43
CA PHE A 228 18.07 -13.10 -3.21
C PHE A 228 19.33 -12.22 -3.13
N THR A 229 19.40 -11.21 -3.99
CA THR A 229 20.45 -10.18 -3.95
C THR A 229 19.86 -8.91 -3.37
N GLU A 230 20.38 -8.49 -2.22
CA GLU A 230 19.99 -7.25 -1.56
C GLU A 230 20.58 -6.05 -2.31
N LEU A 231 19.73 -5.20 -2.87
CA LEU A 231 20.15 -4.03 -3.62
C LEU A 231 19.77 -2.72 -2.94
N ASN A 232 18.87 -2.77 -1.98
CA ASN A 232 18.29 -1.56 -1.36
C ASN A 232 17.75 -0.59 -2.43
N TYR A 233 17.13 -1.16 -3.48
CA TYR A 233 16.74 -0.45 -4.70
C TYR A 233 15.72 0.66 -4.42
N ALA A 234 14.68 0.36 -3.68
CA ALA A 234 13.63 1.31 -3.33
C ALA A 234 12.75 0.74 -2.21
N MET A 235 12.06 1.62 -1.48
CA MET A 235 11.15 1.29 -0.39
C MET A 235 9.76 1.86 -0.69
N GLY A 236 8.99 1.15 -1.54
CA GLY A 236 7.65 1.60 -1.94
C GLY A 236 6.71 1.74 -0.75
N LEU A 237 5.78 2.70 -0.82
CA LEU A 237 4.81 2.96 0.23
C LEU A 237 3.45 2.35 -0.10
N PHE A 238 2.87 1.64 0.86
CA PHE A 238 1.43 1.48 0.97
C PHE A 238 0.84 2.71 1.66
N MET A 239 -0.33 3.13 1.21
CA MET A 239 -1.09 4.20 1.85
C MET A 239 -2.53 3.78 2.07
N CYS A 240 -3.02 4.00 3.29
CA CYS A 240 -4.43 3.89 3.60
C CYS A 240 -5.12 5.21 3.27
N HIS A 241 -6.14 5.13 2.45
CA HIS A 241 -6.95 6.27 2.09
C HIS A 241 -8.44 5.91 2.12
N VAL A 242 -9.28 6.90 2.38
CA VAL A 242 -10.72 6.73 2.52
C VAL A 242 -11.46 7.75 1.65
N ASN A 243 -12.67 7.39 1.22
CA ASN A 243 -13.55 8.31 0.52
C ASN A 243 -13.89 9.52 1.41
N LYS A 244 -13.73 10.73 0.88
CA LYS A 244 -13.89 11.97 1.67
C LYS A 244 -15.35 12.22 2.09
N ASP A 245 -16.31 11.93 1.23
CA ASP A 245 -17.74 12.12 1.56
C ASP A 245 -18.17 11.16 2.67
N GLU A 246 -17.68 9.91 2.63
CA GLU A 246 -17.91 8.93 3.70
C GLU A 246 -17.23 9.35 5.02
N PHE A 247 -16.00 9.88 4.95
CA PHE A 247 -15.27 10.39 6.11
C PHE A 247 -15.99 11.61 6.74
N ASP A 248 -16.38 12.57 5.90
CA ASP A 248 -17.06 13.80 6.34
C ASP A 248 -18.48 13.53 6.91
N ALA A 249 -19.10 12.42 6.48
CA ALA A 249 -20.40 11.98 7.01
C ALA A 249 -20.30 11.32 8.40
N LEU A 250 -19.09 10.96 8.88
CA LEU A 250 -18.90 10.43 10.23
C LEU A 250 -19.21 11.49 11.31
N PRO A 251 -19.65 11.08 12.50
CA PRO A 251 -19.71 11.97 13.66
C PRO A 251 -18.34 12.61 13.93
N GLU A 252 -18.33 13.88 14.36
CA GLU A 252 -17.09 14.65 14.58
C GLU A 252 -16.13 13.99 15.59
N ASP A 253 -16.67 13.33 16.62
CA ASP A 253 -15.89 12.58 17.59
C ASP A 253 -15.23 11.34 17.00
N VAL A 254 -15.86 10.69 16.01
CA VAL A 254 -15.28 9.56 15.27
C VAL A 254 -14.18 10.03 14.33
N GLN A 255 -14.40 11.12 13.58
CA GLN A 255 -13.36 11.73 12.72
C GLN A 255 -12.13 12.11 13.56
N THR A 256 -12.35 12.79 14.70
CA THR A 256 -11.28 13.17 15.62
C THR A 256 -10.53 11.94 16.13
N ALA A 257 -11.24 10.89 16.53
CA ALA A 257 -10.62 9.66 17.01
C ALA A 257 -9.75 8.97 15.96
N ILE A 258 -10.20 8.96 14.71
CA ILE A 258 -9.37 8.43 13.59
C ILE A 258 -8.08 9.23 13.50
N MET A 259 -8.15 10.55 13.40
CA MET A 259 -6.97 11.39 13.24
C MET A 259 -5.97 11.31 14.41
N GLU A 260 -6.47 11.15 15.64
CA GLU A 260 -5.64 11.07 16.84
C GLU A 260 -4.82 9.78 16.96
N ILE A 261 -5.23 8.68 16.32
CA ILE A 261 -4.48 7.42 16.36
C ILE A 261 -3.40 7.31 15.26
N LEU A 262 -3.46 8.17 14.22
CA LEU A 262 -2.56 8.05 13.05
C LEU A 262 -1.07 8.15 13.40
N PRO A 263 -0.60 9.04 14.31
CA PRO A 263 0.81 9.07 14.68
C PRO A 263 1.32 7.74 15.24
N ALA A 264 0.51 7.08 16.09
CA ALA A 264 0.86 5.76 16.63
C ALA A 264 0.83 4.66 15.55
N CYS A 265 -0.06 4.79 14.55
CA CYS A 265 -0.07 3.88 13.42
C CYS A 265 1.19 4.04 12.55
N ASP A 266 1.60 5.27 12.24
CA ASP A 266 2.83 5.50 11.49
C ASP A 266 4.05 4.95 12.27
N GLU A 267 4.18 5.21 13.57
CA GLU A 267 5.27 4.67 14.40
C GLU A 267 5.30 3.13 14.39
N TYR A 268 4.16 2.49 14.59
CA TYR A 268 4.04 1.03 14.53
C TYR A 268 4.44 0.48 13.17
N ASN A 269 3.95 1.09 12.08
CA ASN A 269 4.19 0.64 10.72
C ASN A 269 5.68 0.63 10.37
N TRP A 270 6.41 1.69 10.75
CA TRP A 270 7.86 1.73 10.55
C TRP A 270 8.59 0.68 11.40
N SER A 271 8.17 0.48 12.65
CA SER A 271 8.82 -0.51 13.52
C SER A 271 8.67 -1.94 12.99
N ILE A 272 7.47 -2.35 12.59
CA ILE A 272 7.25 -3.72 12.07
C ILE A 272 7.93 -3.97 10.73
N MET A 273 8.13 -2.92 9.92
CA MET A 273 8.88 -3.03 8.68
C MET A 273 10.35 -3.36 8.96
N VAL A 274 11.00 -2.64 9.86
CA VAL A 274 12.39 -2.91 10.25
C VAL A 274 12.53 -4.32 10.81
N ASP A 275 11.63 -4.72 11.73
CA ASP A 275 11.64 -6.06 12.34
C ASP A 275 11.40 -7.18 11.30
N SER A 276 10.72 -6.89 10.20
CA SER A 276 10.41 -7.89 9.18
C SER A 276 11.61 -8.28 8.32
N ILE A 277 12.61 -7.42 8.15
CA ILE A 277 13.75 -7.65 7.26
C ILE A 277 14.52 -8.91 7.67
N GLN A 278 14.99 -8.96 8.92
CA GLN A 278 15.74 -10.12 9.41
C GLN A 278 14.89 -11.38 9.46
N THR A 279 13.61 -11.25 9.86
CA THR A 279 12.69 -12.38 9.86
C THR A 279 12.52 -12.99 8.47
N ALA A 280 12.46 -12.15 7.43
CA ALA A 280 12.34 -12.61 6.05
C ALA A 280 13.64 -13.32 5.60
N TYR A 281 14.81 -12.76 5.89
CA TYR A 281 16.08 -13.41 5.56
C TYR A 281 16.21 -14.77 6.22
N ASP A 282 16.01 -14.85 7.54
CA ASP A 282 16.07 -16.11 8.29
C ASP A 282 15.12 -17.16 7.68
N THR A 283 13.88 -16.74 7.37
CA THR A 283 12.88 -17.65 6.78
C THR A 283 13.28 -18.13 5.38
N MET A 284 13.82 -17.25 4.54
CA MET A 284 14.27 -17.59 3.19
C MET A 284 15.45 -18.56 3.23
N GLU A 285 16.44 -18.33 4.12
CA GLU A 285 17.58 -19.22 4.34
C GLU A 285 17.15 -20.59 4.87
N GLU A 286 16.23 -20.64 5.85
CA GLU A 286 15.67 -21.89 6.38
C GLU A 286 14.96 -22.73 5.29
N ASN A 287 14.45 -22.07 4.24
CA ASN A 287 13.84 -22.71 3.08
C ASN A 287 14.80 -22.91 1.90
N GLY A 288 16.10 -22.68 2.10
CA GLY A 288 17.16 -23.04 1.17
C GLY A 288 17.54 -21.97 0.15
N MET A 289 17.08 -20.72 0.29
CA MET A 289 17.58 -19.60 -0.51
C MET A 289 18.94 -19.14 -0.02
N THR A 290 19.76 -18.68 -0.96
CA THR A 290 20.99 -17.95 -0.67
C THR A 290 20.69 -16.46 -0.61
N ILE A 291 21.16 -15.79 0.45
CA ILE A 291 21.02 -14.33 0.59
C ILE A 291 22.40 -13.70 0.34
N THR A 292 22.50 -12.87 -0.68
CA THR A 292 23.67 -12.01 -0.92
C THR A 292 23.34 -10.62 -0.38
N LEU A 293 23.94 -10.27 0.76
CA LEU A 293 23.74 -8.97 1.38
C LEU A 293 24.43 -7.86 0.57
N ASP A 294 24.00 -6.62 0.75
CA ASP A 294 24.49 -5.46 0.01
C ASP A 294 26.01 -5.27 0.12
N ASP A 295 26.61 -5.52 1.31
CA ASP A 295 28.06 -5.47 1.52
C ASP A 295 28.84 -6.52 0.70
N ASP A 296 28.20 -7.62 0.29
CA ASP A 296 28.77 -8.69 -0.52
C ASP A 296 28.50 -8.51 -2.02
N VAL A 297 27.64 -7.59 -2.41
CA VAL A 297 27.36 -7.25 -3.81
C VAL A 297 28.47 -6.36 -4.35
N PRO A 298 29.10 -6.69 -5.51
CA PRO A 298 30.14 -5.84 -6.10
C PRO A 298 29.66 -4.41 -6.37
N ALA A 299 30.50 -3.42 -6.02
CA ALA A 299 30.15 -1.99 -6.19
C ALA A 299 29.76 -1.64 -7.63
N GLU A 300 30.33 -2.32 -8.64
CA GLU A 300 30.02 -2.11 -10.06
C GLU A 300 28.55 -2.40 -10.38
N VAL A 301 27.88 -3.30 -9.65
CA VAL A 301 26.44 -3.59 -9.82
C VAL A 301 25.60 -2.40 -9.36
N PHE A 302 25.95 -1.82 -8.20
CA PHE A 302 25.28 -0.63 -7.71
C PHE A 302 25.50 0.58 -8.61
N GLU A 303 26.75 0.83 -9.04
CA GLU A 303 27.08 1.93 -9.94
C GLU A 303 26.32 1.82 -11.27
N PHE A 304 26.25 0.60 -11.83
CA PHE A 304 25.52 0.32 -13.06
C PHE A 304 24.01 0.55 -12.93
N LEU A 305 23.40 0.05 -11.86
CA LEU A 305 21.96 0.22 -11.61
C LEU A 305 21.61 1.67 -11.26
N GLN A 306 22.46 2.40 -10.54
CA GLN A 306 22.28 3.82 -10.26
C GLN A 306 22.33 4.65 -11.54
N GLU A 307 23.25 4.33 -12.48
CA GLU A 307 23.29 4.96 -13.80
C GLU A 307 22.02 4.64 -14.60
N ALA A 308 21.60 3.37 -14.65
CA ALA A 308 20.36 2.94 -15.30
C ALA A 308 19.11 3.66 -14.75
N GLY A 309 19.11 4.00 -13.46
CA GLY A 309 18.04 4.75 -12.80
C GLY A 309 18.08 6.26 -13.00
N THR A 310 19.17 6.82 -13.57
CA THR A 310 19.34 8.28 -13.66
C THR A 310 18.23 8.95 -14.47
N SER A 311 17.96 8.46 -15.68
CA SER A 311 16.90 9.02 -16.52
C SER A 311 15.53 8.88 -15.90
N VAL A 312 15.28 7.82 -15.11
CA VAL A 312 14.00 7.61 -14.41
C VAL A 312 13.78 8.71 -13.37
N ARG A 313 14.81 9.08 -12.61
CA ARG A 313 14.75 10.19 -11.64
C ARG A 313 14.59 11.53 -12.33
N GLU A 314 15.32 11.78 -13.42
CA GLU A 314 15.24 13.01 -14.21
C GLU A 314 13.85 13.20 -14.83
N ASP A 315 13.27 12.14 -15.40
CA ASP A 315 11.93 12.14 -15.98
C ASP A 315 10.85 12.41 -14.90
N TRP A 316 11.00 11.84 -13.71
CA TRP A 316 10.10 12.13 -12.60
C TRP A 316 10.15 13.60 -12.17
N VAL A 317 11.35 14.19 -12.05
CA VAL A 317 11.53 15.61 -11.75
C VAL A 317 10.91 16.46 -12.85
N ALA A 318 11.08 16.11 -14.12
CA ALA A 318 10.49 16.82 -15.24
C ALA A 318 8.94 16.79 -15.21
N GLN A 319 8.36 15.64 -14.85
CA GLN A 319 6.90 15.45 -14.79
C GLN A 319 6.26 16.14 -13.57
N THR A 320 6.92 16.12 -12.42
CA THR A 320 6.40 16.70 -11.17
C THR A 320 6.71 18.20 -11.01
N GLY A 321 7.73 18.70 -11.72
CA GLY A 321 8.10 20.10 -11.74
C GLY A 321 8.50 20.66 -10.38
N GLU A 322 8.02 21.87 -10.06
CA GLU A 322 8.40 22.57 -8.82
C GLU A 322 8.04 21.82 -7.54
N ARG A 323 6.90 21.10 -7.52
CA ARG A 323 6.48 20.34 -6.32
C ARG A 323 7.42 19.17 -6.03
N GLY A 324 7.85 18.43 -7.05
CA GLY A 324 8.83 17.35 -6.90
C GLY A 324 10.17 17.86 -6.43
N GLN A 325 10.67 18.96 -7.03
CA GLN A 325 11.90 19.62 -6.61
C GLN A 325 11.85 20.11 -5.17
N ALA A 326 10.72 20.68 -4.72
CA ALA A 326 10.55 21.15 -3.35
C ALA A 326 10.62 20.00 -2.34
N VAL A 327 9.97 18.86 -2.66
CA VAL A 327 10.02 17.67 -1.79
C VAL A 327 11.41 17.06 -1.73
N LEU A 328 12.12 16.94 -2.85
CA LEU A 328 13.51 16.47 -2.86
C LEU A 328 14.43 17.39 -2.05
N ALA A 329 14.28 18.71 -2.20
CA ALA A 329 15.05 19.67 -1.42
C ALA A 329 14.78 19.54 0.09
N ARG A 330 13.52 19.34 0.48
CA ARG A 330 13.15 19.09 1.88
C ARG A 330 13.72 17.78 2.41
N PHE A 331 13.71 16.74 1.59
CA PHE A 331 14.32 15.45 1.94
C PHE A 331 15.83 15.59 2.21
N GLU A 332 16.56 16.26 1.32
CA GLU A 332 17.99 16.52 1.49
C GLU A 332 18.28 17.39 2.75
N GLU A 333 17.41 18.33 3.05
CA GLU A 333 17.51 19.12 4.30
C GLU A 333 17.38 18.20 5.53
N LEU A 334 16.39 17.30 5.56
CA LEU A 334 16.21 16.35 6.67
C LEU A 334 17.41 15.41 6.83
N LYS A 335 17.94 14.88 5.73
CA LYS A 335 19.18 14.07 5.75
C LYS A 335 20.35 14.84 6.34
N SER A 336 20.53 16.10 5.94
CA SER A 336 21.62 16.93 6.44
C SER A 336 21.51 17.29 7.93
N GLN A 337 20.30 17.25 8.51
CA GLN A 337 20.06 17.50 9.94
C GLN A 337 20.25 16.26 10.80
N ALA A 338 20.19 15.07 10.21
CA ALA A 338 20.32 13.79 10.90
C ALA A 338 21.78 13.27 10.96
N GLY A 339 22.66 13.71 10.04
CA GLY A 339 24.08 13.37 9.99
C GLY A 339 24.95 14.41 10.67
#